data_4f4f5e9261f8a19f6ccfb8b6c6268703
#
_entry.id   4f4f5e9261f8a19f6ccfb8b6c6268703
#
_cell.length_a   1.000
_cell.length_b   1.000
_cell.length_c   1.000
_cell.angle_alpha   90.00
_cell.angle_beta   90.00
_cell.angle_gamma   90.00
#
_symmetry.space_group_name_H-M   'P 1'
#
loop_
_entity.id
_entity.type
_entity.pdbx_description
1 polymer ?
#
loop_
_entity_poly.entity_id
_entity_poly.type
_entity_poly.pdbx_seq_one_letter_code
_entity_poly.pdbx_strand_id
1 'polypeptide(L)'
;MRTTVENVADADGVTVLALEGELDASNYQDLIAQVRDLVVRGTRRLVLDLRDLSYMASSGLVALHSAALLLRGIEPPDPEAGWGAFHSLGLDVSSGAPDPNVRLVAPQPAVDRVLDRTGLKGFFPVHPDRAAAIASL
;
A
#
# COMPACT_ATOMS: atom_id res chain seq x y z
N MET A 1 2.54 9.71 11.62
CA MET A 1 2.38 8.27 11.30
C MET A 1 3.54 7.50 11.87
N ARG A 2 3.26 6.38 12.47
CA ARG A 2 4.28 5.46 12.97
C ARG A 2 4.24 4.19 12.15
N THR A 3 5.41 3.62 11.83
CA THR A 3 5.48 2.39 11.05
C THR A 3 6.28 1.33 11.80
N THR A 4 5.90 0.08 11.62
CA THR A 4 6.60 -1.08 12.19
C THR A 4 6.81 -2.09 11.08
N VAL A 5 8.04 -2.57 10.93
CA VAL A 5 8.41 -3.54 9.88
C VAL A 5 8.61 -4.91 10.53
N GLU A 6 8.00 -5.94 9.92
CA GLU A 6 8.16 -7.32 10.37
C GLU A 6 8.38 -8.22 9.15
N ASN A 7 9.49 -8.95 9.15
CA ASN A 7 9.78 -9.94 8.11
C ASN A 7 9.09 -11.25 8.47
N VAL A 8 8.43 -11.88 7.49
CA VAL A 8 7.76 -13.15 7.70
C VAL A 8 8.77 -14.28 7.55
N ALA A 9 9.04 -15.00 8.64
CA ALA A 9 10.12 -15.99 8.71
C ALA A 9 9.90 -17.18 7.74
N ASP A 10 8.65 -17.58 7.52
CA ASP A 10 8.32 -18.76 6.70
C ASP A 10 7.99 -18.42 5.24
N ALA A 11 8.13 -17.15 4.85
CA ALA A 11 7.80 -16.71 3.49
C ALA A 11 8.85 -15.72 2.99
N ASP A 12 9.72 -16.20 2.12
CA ASP A 12 10.80 -15.38 1.55
C ASP A 12 10.25 -14.18 0.79
N GLY A 13 10.82 -13.01 1.09
CA GLY A 13 10.47 -11.78 0.42
C GLY A 13 9.15 -11.15 0.87
N VAL A 14 8.46 -11.72 1.85
CA VAL A 14 7.23 -11.16 2.41
C VAL A 14 7.53 -10.31 3.63
N THR A 15 7.09 -9.06 3.60
CA THR A 15 7.24 -8.11 4.70
C THR A 15 5.87 -7.60 5.12
N VAL A 16 5.64 -7.51 6.43
CA VAL A 16 4.47 -6.83 6.99
C VAL A 16 4.90 -5.44 7.43
N LEU A 17 4.22 -4.42 6.93
CA LEU A 17 4.41 -3.03 7.32
C LEU A 17 3.13 -2.54 7.99
N ALA A 18 3.21 -2.32 9.30
CA ALA A 18 2.09 -1.81 10.07
C ALA A 18 2.15 -0.28 10.12
N LEU A 19 1.02 0.36 9.85
CA LEU A 19 0.87 1.80 9.87
C LEU A 19 -0.04 2.21 11.04
N GLU A 20 0.40 3.20 11.80
CA GLU A 20 -0.34 3.73 12.95
C GLU A 20 -0.48 5.24 12.82
N GLY A 21 -1.67 5.77 13.07
CA GLY A 21 -1.96 7.19 13.04
C GLY A 21 -2.69 7.62 11.79
N GLU A 22 -2.17 8.59 11.07
CA GLU A 22 -2.80 9.18 9.88
C GLU A 22 -1.82 9.19 8.72
N LEU A 23 -2.30 8.81 7.55
CA LEU A 23 -1.54 8.90 6.29
C LEU A 23 -2.08 10.04 5.46
N ASP A 24 -1.28 11.09 5.29
CA ASP A 24 -1.70 12.32 4.65
C ASP A 24 -0.56 12.98 3.86
N ALA A 25 -0.78 14.22 3.41
CA ALA A 25 0.19 14.95 2.59
C ALA A 25 1.51 15.23 3.33
N SER A 26 1.53 15.20 4.67
CA SER A 26 2.73 15.45 5.46
C SER A 26 3.69 14.27 5.51
N ASN A 27 3.21 13.04 5.24
CA ASN A 27 4.02 11.82 5.44
C ASN A 27 3.91 10.76 4.33
N TYR A 28 3.09 10.97 3.30
CA TYR A 28 2.91 9.95 2.26
C TYR A 28 4.19 9.65 1.48
N GLN A 29 5.07 10.66 1.31
CA GLN A 29 6.36 10.47 0.65
C GLN A 29 7.33 9.64 1.51
N ASP A 30 7.23 9.76 2.83
CA ASP A 30 8.02 8.95 3.76
C ASP A 30 7.65 7.47 3.63
N LEU A 31 6.36 7.16 3.44
CA LEU A 31 5.92 5.80 3.20
C LEU A 31 6.49 5.26 1.88
N ILE A 32 6.45 6.04 0.82
CA ILE A 32 7.04 5.65 -0.47
C ILE A 32 8.53 5.34 -0.31
N ALA A 33 9.27 6.21 0.39
CA ALA A 33 10.70 6.03 0.63
C ALA A 33 10.97 4.77 1.45
N GLN A 34 10.13 4.47 2.43
CA GLN A 34 10.26 3.27 3.25
C GLN A 34 10.04 2.00 2.43
N VAL A 35 9.04 1.98 1.56
CA VAL A 35 8.78 0.84 0.68
C VAL A 35 9.94 0.65 -0.30
N ARG A 36 10.48 1.74 -0.85
CA ARG A 36 11.65 1.69 -1.72
C ARG A 36 12.83 1.03 -1.02
N ASP A 37 13.08 1.40 0.23
CA ASP A 37 14.14 0.80 1.03
C ASP A 37 13.91 -0.70 1.27
N LEU A 38 12.67 -1.09 1.57
CA LEU A 38 12.31 -2.50 1.73
C LEU A 38 12.56 -3.32 0.46
N VAL A 39 12.21 -2.76 -0.71
CA VAL A 39 12.44 -3.43 -1.99
C VAL A 39 13.94 -3.62 -2.25
N VAL A 40 14.76 -2.60 -1.96
CA VAL A 40 16.22 -2.70 -2.07
C VAL A 40 16.78 -3.80 -1.18
N ARG A 41 16.18 -4.01 -0.01
CA ARG A 41 16.58 -5.05 0.96
C ARG A 41 16.06 -6.44 0.63
N GLY A 42 15.25 -6.58 -0.43
CA GLY A 42 14.79 -7.87 -0.90
C GLY A 42 13.31 -8.17 -0.72
N THR A 43 12.50 -7.21 -0.24
CA THR A 43 11.06 -7.38 -0.15
C THR A 43 10.47 -7.53 -1.55
N ARG A 44 9.68 -8.59 -1.76
CA ARG A 44 9.01 -8.90 -3.02
C ARG A 44 7.51 -8.71 -2.93
N ARG A 45 6.94 -8.95 -1.75
CA ARG A 45 5.50 -8.88 -1.48
C ARG A 45 5.30 -8.17 -0.16
N LEU A 46 4.25 -7.35 -0.09
CA LEU A 46 4.02 -6.46 1.03
C LEU A 46 2.61 -6.63 1.58
N VAL A 47 2.53 -6.83 2.89
CA VAL A 47 1.28 -6.77 3.64
C VAL A 47 1.26 -5.46 4.40
N LEU A 48 0.30 -4.60 4.09
CA LEU A 48 0.10 -3.33 4.79
C LEU A 48 -0.99 -3.54 5.83
N ASP A 49 -0.61 -3.52 7.10
CA ASP A 49 -1.54 -3.63 8.21
C ASP A 49 -2.07 -2.24 8.56
N LEU A 50 -3.35 -2.03 8.27
CA LEU A 50 -4.02 -0.73 8.44
C LEU A 50 -4.90 -0.68 9.69
N ARG A 51 -4.81 -1.69 10.56
CA ARG A 51 -5.64 -1.78 11.76
C ARG A 51 -5.58 -0.53 12.63
N ASP A 52 -4.40 0.05 12.78
CA ASP A 52 -4.18 1.21 13.64
C ASP A 52 -4.07 2.52 12.86
N LEU A 53 -4.40 2.51 11.58
CA LEU A 53 -4.46 3.71 10.74
C LEU A 53 -5.87 4.30 10.82
N SER A 54 -5.98 5.48 11.43
CA SER A 54 -7.28 6.11 11.68
C SER A 54 -7.80 6.96 10.52
N TYR A 55 -6.91 7.39 9.62
CA TYR A 55 -7.27 8.28 8.52
C TYR A 55 -6.32 8.11 7.34
N MET A 56 -6.87 8.27 6.12
CA MET A 56 -6.09 8.28 4.89
C MET A 56 -6.60 9.38 3.97
N ALA A 57 -5.72 10.32 3.62
CA ALA A 57 -6.01 11.34 2.63
C ALA A 57 -5.78 10.80 1.21
N SER A 58 -6.18 11.57 0.20
CA SER A 58 -5.96 11.18 -1.21
C SER A 58 -4.48 10.97 -1.56
N SER A 59 -3.57 11.72 -0.93
CA SER A 59 -2.13 11.50 -1.07
C SER A 59 -1.69 10.10 -0.59
N GLY A 60 -2.40 9.53 0.38
CA GLY A 60 -2.18 8.16 0.82
C GLY A 60 -2.44 7.13 -0.28
N LEU A 61 -3.41 7.40 -1.15
CA LEU A 61 -3.69 6.53 -2.30
C LEU A 61 -2.53 6.51 -3.27
N VAL A 62 -1.90 7.66 -3.49
CA VAL A 62 -0.68 7.76 -4.31
C VAL A 62 0.44 6.91 -3.69
N ALA A 63 0.59 6.96 -2.37
CA ALA A 63 1.61 6.17 -1.67
C ALA A 63 1.37 4.67 -1.84
N LEU A 64 0.13 4.20 -1.70
CA LEU A 64 -0.20 2.78 -1.90
C LEU A 64 0.07 2.33 -3.33
N HIS A 65 -0.32 3.13 -4.31
CA HIS A 65 -0.07 2.83 -5.72
C HIS A 65 1.43 2.82 -6.03
N SER A 66 2.17 3.79 -5.52
CA SER A 66 3.62 3.86 -5.69
C SER A 66 4.31 2.63 -5.08
N ALA A 67 3.83 2.15 -3.92
CA ALA A 67 4.31 0.92 -3.32
C ALA A 67 4.13 -0.28 -4.26
N ALA A 68 2.96 -0.40 -4.88
CA ALA A 68 2.68 -1.48 -5.83
C ALA A 68 3.62 -1.41 -7.05
N LEU A 69 3.86 -0.22 -7.59
CA LEU A 69 4.78 -0.03 -8.71
C LEU A 69 6.21 -0.41 -8.35
N LEU A 70 6.68 0.01 -7.18
CA LEU A 70 8.02 -0.33 -6.69
C LEU A 70 8.23 -1.84 -6.59
N LEU A 71 7.21 -2.56 -6.09
CA LEU A 71 7.27 -4.02 -5.97
C LEU A 71 7.26 -4.73 -7.34
N ARG A 72 6.77 -4.07 -8.37
CA ARG A 72 6.83 -4.56 -9.76
C ARG A 72 8.12 -4.18 -10.48
N GLY A 73 9.01 -3.43 -9.82
CA GLY A 73 10.23 -2.90 -10.45
C GLY A 73 9.99 -1.71 -11.35
N ILE A 74 8.88 -1.02 -11.20
CA ILE A 74 8.50 0.16 -11.99
C ILE A 74 8.74 1.41 -11.16
N GLU A 75 9.47 2.39 -11.71
CA GLU A 75 9.66 3.67 -11.02
C GLU A 75 8.34 4.44 -11.00
N PRO A 76 7.82 4.80 -9.80
CA PRO A 76 6.57 5.54 -9.72
C PRO A 76 6.71 6.95 -10.25
N PRO A 77 5.61 7.57 -10.73
CA PRO A 77 5.61 8.98 -11.09
C PRO A 77 6.02 9.85 -9.90
N ASP A 78 6.63 11.01 -10.19
CA ASP A 78 7.00 11.96 -9.15
C ASP A 78 5.73 12.36 -8.37
N PRO A 79 5.67 12.11 -7.05
CA PRO A 79 4.51 12.48 -6.25
C PRO A 79 4.20 13.97 -6.27
N GLU A 80 5.21 14.82 -6.45
CA GLU A 80 5.05 16.27 -6.51
C GLU A 80 4.48 16.74 -7.86
N ALA A 81 4.51 15.90 -8.88
CA ALA A 81 3.88 16.18 -10.16
C ALA A 81 2.35 16.09 -10.11
N GLY A 82 1.78 15.61 -9.01
CA GLY A 82 0.35 15.58 -8.70
C GLY A 82 -0.51 14.87 -9.74
N TRP A 83 -0.83 15.56 -10.82
CA TRP A 83 -1.71 15.05 -11.86
C TRP A 83 -1.22 13.71 -12.47
N GLY A 84 0.08 13.60 -12.74
CA GLY A 84 0.65 12.38 -13.32
C GLY A 84 0.49 11.15 -12.42
N ALA A 85 0.68 11.34 -11.11
CA ALA A 85 0.51 10.27 -10.12
C ALA A 85 -0.93 9.79 -10.04
N PHE A 86 -1.91 10.71 -10.01
CA PHE A 86 -3.32 10.35 -9.99
C PHE A 86 -3.79 9.75 -11.31
N HIS A 87 -3.28 10.22 -12.43
CA HIS A 87 -3.59 9.65 -13.74
C HIS A 87 -3.12 8.20 -13.85
N SER A 88 -1.91 7.91 -13.41
CA SER A 88 -1.34 6.56 -13.38
C SER A 88 -2.17 5.63 -12.50
N LEU A 89 -2.56 6.11 -11.31
CA LEU A 89 -3.44 5.36 -10.41
C LEU A 89 -4.78 5.03 -11.08
N GLY A 90 -5.39 6.01 -11.73
CA GLY A 90 -6.67 5.83 -12.41
C GLY A 90 -6.60 4.80 -13.53
N LEU A 91 -5.51 4.77 -14.30
CA LEU A 91 -5.29 3.77 -15.35
C LEU A 91 -5.22 2.35 -14.77
N ASP A 92 -4.46 2.17 -13.70
CA ASP A 92 -4.32 0.85 -13.06
C ASP A 92 -5.63 0.36 -12.44
N VAL A 93 -6.37 1.23 -11.76
CA VAL A 93 -7.68 0.91 -11.20
C VAL A 93 -8.66 0.54 -12.31
N SER A 94 -8.65 1.27 -13.41
CA SER A 94 -9.54 1.03 -14.56
C SER A 94 -9.24 -0.27 -15.29
N SER A 95 -8.01 -0.80 -15.17
CA SER A 95 -7.64 -2.07 -15.80
C SER A 95 -8.38 -3.26 -15.21
N GLY A 96 -8.90 -3.13 -13.98
CA GLY A 96 -9.63 -4.17 -13.28
C GLY A 96 -8.80 -5.35 -12.77
N ALA A 97 -7.48 -5.36 -13.05
CA ALA A 97 -6.60 -6.43 -12.60
C ALA A 97 -6.11 -6.16 -11.18
N PRO A 98 -6.32 -7.08 -10.21
CA PRO A 98 -5.82 -6.89 -8.84
C PRO A 98 -4.30 -6.93 -8.81
N ASP A 99 -3.71 -6.18 -7.87
CA ASP A 99 -2.27 -6.19 -7.67
C ASP A 99 -1.81 -7.53 -7.09
N PRO A 100 -0.76 -8.16 -7.65
CA PRO A 100 -0.32 -9.47 -7.19
C PRO A 100 0.54 -9.44 -5.92
N ASN A 101 1.11 -8.29 -5.56
CA ASN A 101 2.17 -8.21 -4.57
C ASN A 101 1.80 -7.48 -3.27
N VAL A 102 0.69 -6.75 -3.23
CA VAL A 102 0.27 -5.98 -2.07
C VAL A 102 -1.06 -6.50 -1.55
N ARG A 103 -1.13 -6.66 -0.22
CA ARG A 103 -2.37 -7.01 0.50
C ARG A 103 -2.59 -6.02 1.61
N LEU A 104 -3.85 -5.68 1.85
CA LEU A 104 -4.24 -4.76 2.93
C LEU A 104 -4.94 -5.54 4.04
N VAL A 105 -4.68 -5.15 5.31
CA VAL A 105 -5.24 -5.84 6.47
C VAL A 105 -6.07 -4.88 7.31
N ALA A 106 -7.29 -5.28 7.61
CA ALA A 106 -8.19 -4.70 8.59
C ALA A 106 -8.30 -3.17 8.55
N PRO A 107 -8.58 -2.54 7.39
CA PRO A 107 -8.73 -1.09 7.35
C PRO A 107 -9.89 -0.64 8.25
N GLN A 108 -9.67 0.44 9.01
CA GLN A 108 -10.74 1.05 9.80
C GLN A 108 -11.81 1.65 8.89
N PRO A 109 -13.05 1.86 9.38
CA PRO A 109 -14.16 2.32 8.53
C PRO A 109 -13.85 3.57 7.69
N ALA A 110 -13.15 4.54 8.25
CA ALA A 110 -12.81 5.77 7.52
C ALA A 110 -11.84 5.47 6.36
N VAL A 111 -10.87 4.60 6.56
CA VAL A 111 -9.90 4.19 5.54
C VAL A 111 -10.57 3.27 4.51
N ASP A 112 -11.37 2.33 4.96
CA ASP A 112 -12.10 1.41 4.09
C ASP A 112 -13.02 2.17 3.13
N ARG A 113 -13.66 3.22 3.62
CA ARG A 113 -14.54 4.07 2.80
C ARG A 113 -13.79 4.76 1.67
N VAL A 114 -12.59 5.27 1.94
CA VAL A 114 -11.74 5.89 0.92
C VAL A 114 -11.32 4.86 -0.14
N LEU A 115 -10.92 3.68 0.31
CA LEU A 115 -10.55 2.58 -0.60
C LEU A 115 -11.71 2.15 -1.48
N ASP A 116 -12.91 2.05 -0.91
CA ASP A 116 -14.12 1.65 -1.62
C ASP A 116 -14.52 2.69 -2.68
N ARG A 117 -14.56 3.97 -2.31
CA ARG A 117 -14.95 5.05 -3.22
C ARG A 117 -14.03 5.22 -4.42
N THR A 118 -12.76 4.90 -4.26
CA THR A 118 -11.75 5.08 -5.31
C THR A 118 -11.54 3.83 -6.16
N GLY A 119 -12.21 2.73 -5.85
CA GLY A 119 -12.04 1.45 -6.53
C GLY A 119 -10.79 0.67 -6.10
N LEU A 120 -10.03 1.18 -5.13
CA LEU A 120 -8.80 0.54 -4.70
C LEU A 120 -9.02 -0.77 -3.95
N LYS A 121 -10.22 -1.00 -3.39
CA LYS A 121 -10.56 -2.31 -2.81
C LYS A 121 -10.55 -3.44 -3.84
N GLY A 122 -10.86 -3.13 -5.08
CA GLY A 122 -10.77 -4.10 -6.17
C GLY A 122 -9.34 -4.30 -6.67
N PHE A 123 -8.50 -3.28 -6.53
CA PHE A 123 -7.11 -3.33 -6.96
C PHE A 123 -6.21 -3.95 -5.87
N PHE A 124 -6.41 -3.57 -4.61
CA PHE A 124 -5.68 -4.15 -3.47
C PHE A 124 -6.59 -5.09 -2.69
N PRO A 125 -6.35 -6.41 -2.73
CA PRO A 125 -7.13 -7.34 -1.92
C PRO A 125 -7.04 -7.02 -0.43
N VAL A 126 -8.19 -7.03 0.24
CA VAL A 126 -8.32 -6.71 1.67
C VAL A 126 -8.63 -7.98 2.45
N HIS A 127 -7.92 -8.19 3.56
CA HIS A 127 -8.07 -9.35 4.43
C HIS A 127 -8.36 -8.93 5.87
N PRO A 128 -9.03 -9.77 6.66
CA PRO A 128 -9.37 -9.43 8.04
C PRO A 128 -8.18 -9.46 9.00
N ASP A 129 -7.13 -10.21 8.67
CA ASP A 129 -5.95 -10.35 9.51
C ASP A 129 -4.69 -10.66 8.69
N ARG A 130 -3.53 -10.59 9.34
CA ARG A 130 -2.24 -10.81 8.69
C ARG A 130 -2.11 -12.24 8.16
N ALA A 131 -2.58 -13.22 8.89
CA ALA A 131 -2.48 -14.62 8.48
C ALA A 131 -3.22 -14.88 7.17
N ALA A 132 -4.44 -14.35 7.03
CA ALA A 132 -5.21 -14.47 5.80
C ALA A 132 -4.53 -13.76 4.62
N ALA A 133 -3.97 -12.57 4.86
CA ALA A 133 -3.25 -11.80 3.84
C ALA A 133 -2.02 -12.55 3.35
N ILE A 134 -1.21 -13.07 4.26
CA ILE A 134 0.00 -13.82 3.93
C ILE A 134 -0.35 -15.10 3.18
N ALA A 135 -1.38 -15.81 3.60
CA ALA A 135 -1.81 -17.05 2.95
C ALA A 135 -2.29 -16.83 1.51
N SER A 136 -2.70 -15.60 1.17
CA SER A 136 -3.18 -15.27 -0.18
C SER A 136 -2.07 -14.92 -1.16
N LEU A 137 -0.85 -14.76 -0.68
CA LEU A 137 0.30 -14.38 -1.50
C LEU A 137 0.97 -15.54 -2.22
#